data_1e9d9799c6cdacf6ae47d216dcadf0cb
#
_entry.id   1e9d9799c6cdacf6ae47d216dcadf0cb
#
_cell.length_a   1.000
_cell.length_b   1.000
_cell.length_c   1.000
_cell.angle_alpha   90.00
_cell.angle_beta   90.00
_cell.angle_gamma   90.00
#
_symmetry.space_group_name_H-M   'P 1'
#
loop_
_entity.id
_entity.type
_entity.pdbx_description
1 polymer ?
#
loop_
_entity_poly.entity_id
_entity_poly.type
_entity_poly.pdbx_seq_one_letter_code
_entity_poly.pdbx_strand_id
1 'polypeptide(L)'
;TEKEVNNAMSEIKSPSFPFLTWIKALRGNYVHKEIGNFDKNNWMSRLDGEKYINEISVPGSHDTCALYEPLKELAKCQMYTVTDQLNMGVRYLDIRANVVKGDLAISHGPIFQGITFDKVMEQCFDFLRKNPSETIIISVKHELISRDKKNEFNSLFMKKLEAHGDIWFTENRLPKLSEVRGKAVLLNRVKNLGIGIDASENWVHNGTSVIEHGDFRLHIQDKFKLENVEEAWKLVTEHFHRILKESNGKKNLSINFHSGVLGYPHVLRVAKHVNAGFMKNIKDKKAHLGIAVFDFITPEICNAVIDTNA
;
A
#
# COMPACT_ATOMS: atom_id res chain seq x y z
N THR A 1 -26.15 -6.66 5.29
CA THR A 1 -25.83 -7.87 6.07
C THR A 1 -24.82 -8.72 5.28
N GLU A 2 -24.11 -9.65 5.95
CA GLU A 2 -23.16 -10.58 5.32
C GLU A 2 -23.80 -11.36 4.15
N LYS A 3 -25.12 -11.56 4.22
CA LYS A 3 -25.95 -12.20 3.20
C LYS A 3 -26.14 -11.30 1.95
N GLU A 4 -26.23 -10.00 2.13
CA GLU A 4 -26.33 -9.03 1.01
C GLU A 4 -24.98 -8.86 0.32
N VAL A 5 -23.87 -8.87 1.05
CA VAL A 5 -22.51 -8.89 0.49
C VAL A 5 -22.27 -10.18 -0.28
N ASN A 6 -22.65 -11.33 0.29
CA ASN A 6 -22.51 -12.62 -0.40
C ASN A 6 -23.43 -12.73 -1.62
N ASN A 7 -24.62 -12.14 -1.62
CA ASN A 7 -25.49 -12.06 -2.80
C ASN A 7 -24.91 -11.13 -3.87
N ALA A 8 -24.45 -9.94 -3.50
CA ALA A 8 -23.76 -9.04 -4.43
C ALA A 8 -22.50 -9.69 -5.01
N MET A 9 -21.75 -10.46 -4.20
CA MET A 9 -20.59 -11.21 -4.67
C MET A 9 -20.96 -12.45 -5.50
N SER A 10 -22.12 -13.08 -5.28
CA SER A 10 -22.57 -14.22 -6.10
C SER A 10 -23.05 -13.78 -7.50
N GLU A 11 -23.62 -12.59 -7.62
CA GLU A 11 -23.97 -11.98 -8.92
C GLU A 11 -22.72 -11.57 -9.73
N ILE A 12 -21.59 -11.31 -9.04
CA ILE A 12 -20.30 -10.98 -9.65
C ILE A 12 -19.56 -12.24 -10.19
N LYS A 13 -19.97 -13.44 -9.78
CA LYS A 13 -19.36 -14.72 -10.21
C LYS A 13 -19.74 -15.18 -11.63
N SER A 14 -20.53 -14.42 -12.37
CA SER A 14 -20.84 -14.74 -13.77
C SER A 14 -19.61 -14.53 -14.66
N PRO A 15 -19.23 -15.51 -15.53
CA PRO A 15 -18.11 -15.38 -16.47
C PRO A 15 -18.27 -14.29 -17.51
N SER A 16 -19.39 -13.59 -17.51
CA SER A 16 -19.74 -12.49 -18.39
C SER A 16 -19.56 -11.10 -17.75
N PHE A 17 -18.69 -10.96 -16.73
CA PHE A 17 -18.33 -9.63 -16.20
C PHE A 17 -17.65 -8.84 -17.32
N PRO A 18 -18.36 -7.89 -17.92
CA PRO A 18 -18.18 -7.71 -19.34
C PRO A 18 -17.25 -6.53 -19.61
N PHE A 19 -16.64 -6.62 -20.75
CA PHE A 19 -16.17 -5.54 -21.61
C PHE A 19 -16.82 -4.14 -21.36
N LEU A 20 -18.12 -4.05 -21.03
CA LEU A 20 -18.81 -2.81 -20.65
C LEU A 20 -18.33 -2.19 -19.32
N THR A 21 -17.98 -2.98 -18.33
CA THR A 21 -17.42 -2.47 -17.06
C THR A 21 -15.98 -2.01 -17.28
N TRP A 22 -15.26 -2.69 -18.15
CA TRP A 22 -13.93 -2.32 -18.60
C TRP A 22 -13.94 -0.99 -19.37
N ILE A 23 -14.88 -0.80 -20.28
CA ILE A 23 -15.05 0.47 -21.04
C ILE A 23 -15.52 1.60 -20.11
N LYS A 24 -16.40 1.33 -19.14
CA LYS A 24 -16.81 2.34 -18.15
C LYS A 24 -15.66 2.73 -17.21
N ALA A 25 -14.80 1.80 -16.80
CA ALA A 25 -13.60 2.10 -16.05
C ALA A 25 -12.60 2.96 -16.84
N LEU A 26 -12.48 2.71 -18.16
CA LEU A 26 -11.66 3.53 -19.05
C LEU A 26 -12.28 4.92 -19.37
N ARG A 27 -13.59 5.07 -19.21
CA ARG A 27 -14.33 6.32 -19.44
C ARG A 27 -14.84 6.97 -18.16
N GLY A 28 -14.55 6.38 -17.00
CA GLY A 28 -14.94 6.92 -15.70
C GLY A 28 -14.43 8.35 -15.55
N ASN A 29 -15.34 9.25 -15.18
CA ASN A 29 -14.98 10.61 -14.81
C ASN A 29 -14.09 10.55 -13.56
N TYR A 30 -12.77 10.43 -13.77
CA TYR A 30 -11.80 10.71 -12.73
C TYR A 30 -11.93 12.21 -12.42
N VAL A 31 -12.55 12.53 -11.31
CA VAL A 31 -12.49 13.91 -10.80
C VAL A 31 -11.06 14.09 -10.28
N HIS A 32 -10.17 14.52 -11.17
CA HIS A 32 -8.85 14.98 -10.77
C HIS A 32 -9.06 16.25 -9.94
N LYS A 33 -8.76 16.17 -8.67
CA LYS A 33 -8.56 17.37 -7.88
C LYS A 33 -7.21 17.92 -8.30
N GLU A 34 -7.16 19.12 -8.88
CA GLU A 34 -5.90 19.80 -9.14
C GLU A 34 -5.13 19.91 -7.82
N ILE A 35 -3.95 19.31 -7.78
CA ILE A 35 -3.06 19.40 -6.63
C ILE A 35 -2.32 20.72 -6.77
N GLY A 36 -2.34 21.53 -5.72
CA GLY A 36 -1.44 22.66 -5.60
C GLY A 36 0.01 22.22 -5.71
N ASN A 37 0.91 23.16 -5.96
CA ASN A 37 2.34 22.90 -6.16
C ASN A 37 2.97 22.30 -4.88
N PHE A 38 2.96 20.94 -4.74
CA PHE A 38 3.55 20.24 -3.62
C PHE A 38 4.95 19.77 -3.99
N ASP A 39 5.95 20.41 -3.44
CA ASP A 39 7.37 20.07 -3.65
C ASP A 39 7.82 19.03 -2.61
N LYS A 40 7.25 17.82 -2.67
CA LYS A 40 7.67 16.68 -1.86
C LYS A 40 8.24 15.53 -2.70
N ASN A 41 8.65 15.84 -3.92
CA ASN A 41 9.17 14.85 -4.86
C ASN A 41 10.52 14.28 -4.45
N ASN A 42 11.29 14.98 -3.61
CA ASN A 42 12.67 14.66 -3.26
C ASN A 42 12.96 14.77 -1.75
N TRP A 43 11.95 14.54 -0.91
CA TRP A 43 12.09 14.72 0.53
C TRP A 43 13.12 13.80 1.17
N MET A 44 13.36 12.61 0.58
CA MET A 44 14.39 11.69 1.08
C MET A 44 15.82 12.17 0.79
N SER A 45 16.01 13.16 -0.11
CA SER A 45 17.33 13.76 -0.38
C SER A 45 17.98 14.35 0.86
N ARG A 46 17.17 14.77 1.85
CA ARG A 46 17.61 15.38 3.13
C ARG A 46 17.97 14.36 4.19
N LEU A 47 17.65 13.08 3.96
CA LEU A 47 17.90 12.02 4.93
C LEU A 47 19.33 11.47 4.76
N ASP A 48 19.91 11.08 5.90
CA ASP A 48 21.18 10.36 5.91
C ASP A 48 21.04 9.03 5.15
N GLY A 49 21.89 8.81 4.15
CA GLY A 49 21.92 7.59 3.35
C GLY A 49 22.29 6.33 4.14
N GLU A 50 22.94 6.48 5.31
CA GLU A 50 23.31 5.36 6.17
C GLU A 50 22.15 4.82 7.01
N LYS A 51 21.04 5.55 7.12
CA LYS A 51 19.82 5.04 7.76
C LYS A 51 19.27 3.83 6.98
N TYR A 52 18.88 2.80 7.72
CA TYR A 52 18.10 1.71 7.16
C TYR A 52 16.66 2.16 6.90
N ILE A 53 15.97 1.55 5.92
CA ILE A 53 14.59 1.92 5.58
C ILE A 53 13.61 1.79 6.75
N ASN A 54 13.88 0.91 7.73
CA ASN A 54 13.08 0.77 8.94
C ASN A 54 13.30 1.91 9.97
N GLU A 55 14.27 2.77 9.76
CA GLU A 55 14.55 3.95 10.61
C GLU A 55 13.91 5.24 10.05
N ILE A 56 13.14 5.10 8.97
CA ILE A 56 12.49 6.20 8.25
C ILE A 56 10.98 6.11 8.45
N SER A 57 10.35 7.20 8.83
CA SER A 57 8.90 7.32 8.81
C SER A 57 8.43 7.56 7.37
N VAL A 58 7.62 6.64 6.86
CA VAL A 58 7.22 6.61 5.45
C VAL A 58 5.72 6.75 5.30
N PRO A 59 5.22 7.80 4.62
CA PRO A 59 3.80 7.86 4.27
C PRO A 59 3.46 6.82 3.20
N GLY A 60 2.39 6.08 3.43
CA GLY A 60 1.93 4.99 2.59
C GLY A 60 0.45 5.09 2.25
N SER A 61 0.05 4.53 1.12
CA SER A 61 -1.34 4.42 0.71
C SER A 61 -1.82 2.98 0.69
N HIS A 62 -2.95 2.71 1.38
CA HIS A 62 -3.65 1.45 1.34
C HIS A 62 -4.37 1.32 0.00
N ASP A 63 -4.31 0.11 -0.58
CA ASP A 63 -4.95 -0.18 -1.88
C ASP A 63 -4.75 0.98 -2.88
N THR A 64 -3.48 1.31 -3.10
CA THR A 64 -2.98 2.54 -3.73
C THR A 64 -3.72 2.96 -4.98
N CYS A 65 -4.13 1.98 -5.80
CA CYS A 65 -4.77 2.21 -7.08
C CYS A 65 -6.31 2.09 -7.04
N ALA A 66 -6.92 1.92 -5.85
CA ALA A 66 -8.36 1.80 -5.70
C ALA A 66 -9.05 3.17 -5.81
N LEU A 67 -9.16 3.66 -7.05
CA LEU A 67 -9.74 4.95 -7.42
C LEU A 67 -11.15 4.81 -7.99
N TYR A 68 -11.46 3.64 -8.57
CA TYR A 68 -12.75 3.39 -9.21
C TYR A 68 -13.80 2.94 -8.19
N GLU A 69 -14.96 3.54 -8.30
CA GLU A 69 -16.12 3.33 -7.42
C GLU A 69 -17.35 2.91 -8.22
N PRO A 70 -17.56 1.61 -8.46
CA PRO A 70 -18.73 1.14 -9.22
C PRO A 70 -20.05 1.30 -8.45
N LEU A 71 -19.98 1.21 -7.11
CA LEU A 71 -21.09 1.39 -6.19
C LEU A 71 -20.60 2.24 -5.01
N LYS A 72 -21.45 3.11 -4.51
CA LYS A 72 -21.08 4.08 -3.46
C LYS A 72 -20.41 3.41 -2.26
N GLU A 73 -19.20 3.89 -1.92
CA GLU A 73 -18.36 3.48 -0.79
C GLU A 73 -17.93 2.00 -0.78
N LEU A 74 -17.97 1.32 -1.95
CA LEU A 74 -17.66 -0.11 -2.04
C LEU A 74 -16.17 -0.43 -2.23
N ALA A 75 -15.48 0.35 -3.07
CA ALA A 75 -14.17 -0.04 -3.55
C ALA A 75 -13.12 1.06 -3.54
N LYS A 76 -13.52 2.30 -3.34
CA LYS A 76 -12.61 3.44 -3.42
C LYS A 76 -11.86 3.63 -2.10
N CYS A 77 -10.52 3.55 -2.18
CA CYS A 77 -9.64 3.77 -1.04
C CYS A 77 -8.78 5.03 -1.18
N GLN A 78 -8.64 5.58 -2.40
CA GLN A 78 -7.81 6.75 -2.68
C GLN A 78 -8.53 7.78 -3.57
N MET A 79 -8.07 9.05 -3.51
CA MET A 79 -8.59 10.15 -4.32
C MET A 79 -7.63 10.56 -5.44
N TYR A 80 -6.36 10.23 -5.32
CA TYR A 80 -5.27 10.71 -6.16
C TYR A 80 -4.65 9.58 -6.97
N THR A 81 -4.20 9.88 -8.18
CA THR A 81 -3.48 8.92 -9.02
C THR A 81 -2.16 8.51 -8.36
N VAL A 82 -1.53 7.42 -8.82
CA VAL A 82 -0.22 6.98 -8.30
C VAL A 82 0.82 8.09 -8.46
N THR A 83 0.85 8.75 -9.62
CA THR A 83 1.75 9.89 -9.86
C THR A 83 1.52 11.03 -8.86
N ASP A 84 0.26 11.38 -8.61
CA ASP A 84 -0.08 12.42 -7.63
C ASP A 84 0.32 12.03 -6.21
N GLN A 85 0.07 10.77 -5.82
CA GLN A 85 0.45 10.25 -4.52
C GLN A 85 1.97 10.32 -4.31
N LEU A 86 2.77 9.94 -5.32
CA LEU A 86 4.23 10.05 -5.26
C LEU A 86 4.69 11.51 -5.14
N ASN A 87 4.07 12.42 -5.91
CA ASN A 87 4.36 13.86 -5.85
C ASN A 87 3.98 14.48 -4.50
N MET A 88 2.94 13.96 -3.82
CA MET A 88 2.58 14.37 -2.46
C MET A 88 3.56 13.89 -1.38
N GLY A 89 4.43 12.94 -1.70
CA GLY A 89 5.42 12.39 -0.77
C GLY A 89 5.20 10.94 -0.35
N VAL A 90 4.17 10.25 -0.86
CA VAL A 90 3.96 8.82 -0.60
C VAL A 90 5.14 8.01 -1.13
N ARG A 91 5.66 7.07 -0.31
CA ARG A 91 6.78 6.18 -0.66
C ARG A 91 6.53 4.71 -0.29
N TYR A 92 5.33 4.39 0.18
CA TYR A 92 4.85 3.01 0.30
C TYR A 92 3.55 2.85 -0.48
N LEU A 93 3.54 1.89 -1.40
CA LEU A 93 2.39 1.60 -2.26
C LEU A 93 1.90 0.17 -1.99
N ASP A 94 0.62 0.01 -1.64
CA ASP A 94 -0.06 -1.29 -1.50
C ASP A 94 -0.71 -1.64 -2.84
N ILE A 95 0.02 -2.43 -3.64
CA ILE A 95 -0.39 -2.83 -5.00
C ILE A 95 -1.02 -4.21 -4.97
N ARG A 96 -2.28 -4.29 -5.39
CA ARG A 96 -3.06 -5.52 -5.44
C ARG A 96 -3.47 -5.82 -6.87
N ALA A 97 -3.18 -7.03 -7.32
CA ALA A 97 -3.43 -7.42 -8.71
C ALA A 97 -4.03 -8.82 -8.81
N ASN A 98 -4.72 -9.04 -9.92
CA ASN A 98 -5.24 -10.33 -10.34
C ASN A 98 -4.81 -10.63 -11.78
N VAL A 99 -4.84 -11.92 -12.16
CA VAL A 99 -4.67 -12.30 -13.57
C VAL A 99 -5.99 -12.07 -14.32
N VAL A 100 -5.95 -11.18 -15.30
CA VAL A 100 -7.08 -10.87 -16.17
C VAL A 100 -6.62 -10.92 -17.61
N LYS A 101 -7.21 -11.82 -18.41
CA LYS A 101 -6.87 -12.01 -19.85
C LYS A 101 -5.36 -12.24 -20.12
N GLY A 102 -4.69 -13.00 -19.25
CA GLY A 102 -3.28 -13.34 -19.43
C GLY A 102 -2.31 -12.22 -19.05
N ASP A 103 -2.75 -11.19 -18.32
CA ASP A 103 -1.90 -10.12 -17.80
C ASP A 103 -2.28 -9.75 -16.36
N LEU A 104 -1.41 -9.00 -15.67
CA LEU A 104 -1.67 -8.52 -14.31
C LEU A 104 -2.46 -7.20 -14.36
N ALA A 105 -3.66 -7.25 -13.80
CA ALA A 105 -4.58 -6.11 -13.71
C ALA A 105 -4.80 -5.73 -12.24
N ILE A 106 -4.79 -4.44 -11.96
CA ILE A 106 -5.02 -3.92 -10.61
C ILE A 106 -6.48 -4.13 -10.21
N SER A 107 -6.68 -4.66 -9.02
CA SER A 107 -8.01 -5.01 -8.52
C SER A 107 -8.14 -4.74 -7.02
N HIS A 108 -9.32 -4.31 -6.59
CA HIS A 108 -9.74 -4.32 -5.20
C HIS A 108 -10.81 -5.40 -5.03
N GLY A 109 -10.46 -6.52 -4.41
CA GLY A 109 -11.27 -7.72 -4.47
C GLY A 109 -11.53 -8.12 -5.94
N PRO A 110 -12.80 -8.36 -6.34
CA PRO A 110 -13.15 -8.68 -7.71
C PRO A 110 -13.25 -7.47 -8.65
N ILE A 111 -13.08 -6.25 -8.14
CA ILE A 111 -13.33 -5.01 -8.88
C ILE A 111 -12.04 -4.55 -9.57
N PHE A 112 -12.01 -4.64 -10.89
CA PHE A 112 -10.92 -4.11 -11.70
C PHE A 112 -10.86 -2.58 -11.61
N GLN A 113 -9.68 -2.03 -11.39
CA GLN A 113 -9.45 -0.60 -11.17
C GLN A 113 -9.11 0.19 -12.44
N GLY A 114 -9.31 -0.40 -13.64
CA GLY A 114 -9.11 0.30 -14.91
C GLY A 114 -7.65 0.48 -15.32
N ILE A 115 -6.70 -0.09 -14.61
CA ILE A 115 -5.26 0.05 -14.86
C ILE A 115 -4.55 -1.31 -14.73
N THR A 116 -3.51 -1.51 -15.53
CA THR A 116 -2.64 -2.70 -15.46
C THR A 116 -1.47 -2.48 -14.51
N PHE A 117 -0.86 -3.57 -14.06
CA PHE A 117 0.36 -3.52 -13.25
C PHE A 117 1.48 -2.75 -13.95
N ASP A 118 1.69 -2.99 -15.25
CA ASP A 118 2.73 -2.28 -16.02
C ASP A 118 2.54 -0.78 -16.05
N LYS A 119 1.30 -0.31 -16.20
CA LYS A 119 0.99 1.12 -16.18
C LYS A 119 1.24 1.77 -14.83
N VAL A 120 1.07 1.03 -13.73
CA VAL A 120 1.43 1.49 -12.39
C VAL A 120 2.97 1.55 -12.26
N MET A 121 3.67 0.52 -12.72
CA MET A 121 5.13 0.48 -12.66
C MET A 121 5.77 1.57 -13.54
N GLU A 122 5.23 1.84 -14.74
CA GLU A 122 5.67 2.98 -15.56
C GLU A 122 5.65 4.30 -14.75
N GLN A 123 4.56 4.58 -14.04
CA GLN A 123 4.45 5.79 -13.21
C GLN A 123 5.50 5.81 -12.09
N CYS A 124 5.71 4.68 -11.41
CA CYS A 124 6.70 4.55 -10.33
C CYS A 124 8.13 4.74 -10.86
N PHE A 125 8.47 4.10 -11.96
CA PHE A 125 9.81 4.17 -12.53
C PHE A 125 10.11 5.52 -13.17
N ASP A 126 9.13 6.15 -13.78
CA ASP A 126 9.26 7.53 -14.28
C ASP A 126 9.50 8.51 -13.12
N PHE A 127 8.81 8.31 -12.00
CA PHE A 127 9.04 9.10 -10.80
C PHE A 127 10.46 8.91 -10.27
N LEU A 128 10.95 7.67 -10.13
CA LEU A 128 12.28 7.37 -9.62
C LEU A 128 13.39 7.91 -10.54
N ARG A 129 13.21 7.81 -11.85
CA ARG A 129 14.17 8.40 -12.82
C ARG A 129 14.26 9.93 -12.71
N LYS A 130 13.15 10.60 -12.44
CA LYS A 130 13.10 12.06 -12.25
C LYS A 130 13.59 12.48 -10.86
N ASN A 131 13.51 11.62 -9.89
CA ASN A 131 13.83 11.89 -8.49
C ASN A 131 14.79 10.81 -7.93
N PRO A 132 16.06 10.80 -8.37
CA PRO A 132 17.00 9.71 -8.06
C PRO A 132 17.44 9.65 -6.59
N SER A 133 17.11 10.64 -5.77
CA SER A 133 17.32 10.61 -4.32
C SER A 133 16.31 9.73 -3.58
N GLU A 134 15.19 9.42 -4.22
CA GLU A 134 14.06 8.74 -3.61
C GLU A 134 14.15 7.23 -3.74
N THR A 135 13.40 6.53 -2.88
CA THR A 135 13.06 5.11 -3.04
C THR A 135 11.56 4.93 -2.82
N ILE A 136 10.98 3.88 -3.42
CA ILE A 136 9.58 3.52 -3.22
C ILE A 136 9.53 2.09 -2.71
N ILE A 137 8.85 1.84 -1.60
CA ILE A 137 8.54 0.49 -1.13
C ILE A 137 7.23 0.07 -1.78
N ILE A 138 7.28 -0.97 -2.61
CA ILE A 138 6.11 -1.49 -3.32
C ILE A 138 5.73 -2.84 -2.73
N SER A 139 4.61 -2.86 -1.99
CA SER A 139 3.98 -4.07 -1.50
C SER A 139 3.14 -4.68 -2.62
N VAL A 140 3.43 -5.91 -3.02
CA VAL A 140 2.67 -6.58 -4.08
C VAL A 140 1.94 -7.78 -3.52
N LYS A 141 0.61 -7.86 -3.77
CA LYS A 141 -0.27 -8.93 -3.32
C LYS A 141 -1.10 -9.49 -4.48
N HIS A 142 -1.21 -10.81 -4.58
CA HIS A 142 -2.25 -11.45 -5.38
C HIS A 142 -3.58 -11.32 -4.63
N GLU A 143 -4.53 -10.55 -5.15
CA GLU A 143 -5.72 -10.15 -4.40
C GLU A 143 -6.74 -11.28 -4.25
N LEU A 144 -7.06 -11.97 -5.32
CA LEU A 144 -7.95 -13.14 -5.31
C LEU A 144 -7.16 -14.40 -5.64
N ILE A 145 -6.77 -15.13 -4.61
CA ILE A 145 -6.03 -16.37 -4.80
C ILE A 145 -6.98 -17.48 -5.26
N SER A 146 -7.13 -17.65 -6.57
CA SER A 146 -7.70 -18.88 -7.13
C SER A 146 -6.56 -19.90 -7.36
N ARG A 147 -6.80 -21.19 -7.06
CA ARG A 147 -5.80 -22.26 -7.25
C ARG A 147 -5.27 -22.28 -8.68
N ASP A 148 -6.17 -22.10 -9.64
CA ASP A 148 -5.87 -22.20 -11.07
C ASP A 148 -5.00 -21.05 -11.60
N LYS A 149 -5.00 -19.89 -10.93
CA LYS A 149 -4.29 -18.69 -11.38
C LYS A 149 -3.03 -18.33 -10.58
N LYS A 150 -2.74 -19.08 -9.52
CA LYS A 150 -1.58 -18.80 -8.67
C LYS A 150 -0.25 -18.90 -9.44
N ASN A 151 -0.04 -19.99 -10.16
CA ASN A 151 1.19 -20.20 -10.93
C ASN A 151 1.29 -19.23 -12.11
N GLU A 152 0.17 -18.92 -12.76
CA GLU A 152 0.09 -17.92 -13.82
C GLU A 152 0.46 -16.54 -13.29
N PHE A 153 -0.07 -16.14 -12.13
CA PHE A 153 0.27 -14.87 -11.48
C PHE A 153 1.78 -14.80 -11.18
N ASN A 154 2.34 -15.83 -10.55
CA ASN A 154 3.75 -15.88 -10.20
C ASN A 154 4.65 -15.76 -11.44
N SER A 155 4.33 -16.49 -12.49
CA SER A 155 5.09 -16.48 -13.75
C SER A 155 5.04 -15.09 -14.41
N LEU A 156 3.86 -14.48 -14.50
CA LEU A 156 3.68 -13.13 -15.05
C LEU A 156 4.42 -12.09 -14.21
N PHE A 157 4.31 -12.17 -12.89
CA PHE A 157 4.94 -11.21 -11.99
C PHE A 157 6.47 -11.28 -12.08
N MET A 158 7.05 -12.48 -12.07
CA MET A 158 8.49 -12.67 -12.23
C MET A 158 8.99 -12.08 -13.56
N LYS A 159 8.30 -12.38 -14.68
CA LYS A 159 8.63 -11.80 -15.98
C LYS A 159 8.62 -10.25 -15.98
N LYS A 160 7.66 -9.64 -15.26
CA LYS A 160 7.59 -8.17 -15.16
C LYS A 160 8.71 -7.60 -14.28
N LEU A 161 9.12 -8.30 -13.22
CA LEU A 161 10.28 -7.90 -12.42
C LEU A 161 11.58 -7.99 -13.22
N GLU A 162 11.79 -9.09 -13.95
CA GLU A 162 12.98 -9.31 -14.78
C GLU A 162 13.13 -8.26 -15.89
N ALA A 163 12.01 -7.79 -16.46
CA ALA A 163 12.02 -6.75 -17.48
C ALA A 163 12.59 -5.41 -17.01
N HIS A 164 12.67 -5.18 -15.70
CA HIS A 164 13.13 -3.94 -15.07
C HIS A 164 14.02 -4.23 -13.85
N GLY A 165 14.84 -5.29 -13.92
CA GLY A 165 15.63 -5.77 -12.79
C GLY A 165 16.63 -4.77 -12.23
N ASP A 166 17.07 -3.79 -13.02
CA ASP A 166 17.97 -2.71 -12.62
C ASP A 166 17.33 -1.71 -11.64
N ILE A 167 16.00 -1.55 -11.71
CA ILE A 167 15.25 -0.62 -10.84
C ILE A 167 14.78 -1.32 -9.55
N TRP A 168 14.59 -2.63 -9.60
CA TRP A 168 14.09 -3.37 -8.44
C TRP A 168 15.21 -3.74 -7.44
N PHE A 169 14.91 -3.55 -6.16
CA PHE A 169 15.64 -4.20 -5.06
C PHE A 169 14.80 -5.38 -4.56
N THR A 170 15.32 -6.58 -4.75
CA THR A 170 14.59 -7.84 -4.50
C THR A 170 15.26 -8.77 -3.48
N GLU A 171 16.19 -8.25 -2.69
CA GLU A 171 16.82 -9.02 -1.62
C GLU A 171 15.92 -9.09 -0.38
N ASN A 172 15.99 -10.24 0.35
CA ASN A 172 15.24 -10.40 1.59
C ASN A 172 16.02 -9.86 2.80
N ARG A 173 16.25 -8.57 2.82
CA ARG A 173 16.89 -7.82 3.91
C ARG A 173 16.39 -6.38 3.94
N LEU A 174 16.65 -5.69 5.04
CA LEU A 174 16.41 -4.24 5.12
C LEU A 174 17.64 -3.49 4.60
N PRO A 175 17.56 -2.78 3.46
CA PRO A 175 18.67 -2.02 2.92
C PRO A 175 18.85 -0.68 3.64
N LYS A 176 20.04 -0.10 3.51
CA LYS A 176 20.26 1.31 3.77
C LYS A 176 19.65 2.15 2.67
N LEU A 177 19.27 3.39 2.97
CA LEU A 177 18.69 4.31 2.00
C LEU A 177 19.64 4.56 0.81
N SER A 178 20.95 4.65 1.05
CA SER A 178 21.97 4.82 -0.01
C SER A 178 22.00 3.68 -1.02
N GLU A 179 21.66 2.44 -0.61
CA GLU A 179 21.66 1.26 -1.50
C GLU A 179 20.44 1.23 -2.44
N VAL A 180 19.36 1.93 -2.06
CA VAL A 180 18.05 1.85 -2.76
C VAL A 180 17.57 3.19 -3.31
N ARG A 181 18.38 4.24 -3.27
CA ARG A 181 18.06 5.48 -3.96
C ARG A 181 17.90 5.22 -5.46
N GLY A 182 16.83 5.75 -6.05
CA GLY A 182 16.43 5.51 -7.44
C GLY A 182 15.82 4.13 -7.69
N LYS A 183 15.56 3.32 -6.65
CA LYS A 183 15.04 1.95 -6.78
C LYS A 183 13.68 1.77 -6.12
N ALA A 184 12.95 0.77 -6.62
CA ALA A 184 11.75 0.22 -6.01
C ALA A 184 12.13 -0.98 -5.12
N VAL A 185 11.84 -0.90 -3.83
CA VAL A 185 12.06 -2.00 -2.86
C VAL A 185 10.82 -2.89 -2.85
N LEU A 186 10.99 -4.15 -3.20
CA LEU A 186 9.89 -5.11 -3.19
C LEU A 186 9.60 -5.59 -1.75
N LEU A 187 8.39 -5.30 -1.24
CA LEU A 187 7.78 -6.00 -0.11
C LEU A 187 6.84 -7.09 -0.68
N ASN A 188 7.30 -8.33 -0.62
CA ASN A 188 6.63 -9.43 -1.30
C ASN A 188 5.54 -10.07 -0.42
N ARG A 189 4.28 -9.99 -0.87
CA ARG A 189 3.13 -10.70 -0.26
C ARG A 189 2.61 -11.84 -1.17
N VAL A 190 3.36 -12.17 -2.22
CA VAL A 190 3.00 -13.25 -3.17
C VAL A 190 3.72 -14.52 -2.75
N LYS A 191 2.94 -15.57 -2.45
CA LYS A 191 3.46 -16.85 -1.96
C LYS A 191 4.34 -17.57 -2.97
N ASN A 192 5.35 -18.27 -2.46
CA ASN A 192 6.25 -19.16 -3.21
C ASN A 192 7.16 -18.43 -4.24
N LEU A 193 7.52 -17.20 -4.01
CA LEU A 193 8.50 -16.49 -4.85
C LEU A 193 9.90 -16.41 -4.23
N GLY A 194 9.98 -16.28 -2.90
CA GLY A 194 11.26 -16.24 -2.18
C GLY A 194 12.15 -15.04 -2.52
N ILE A 195 11.57 -13.92 -2.93
CA ILE A 195 12.27 -12.71 -3.34
C ILE A 195 11.72 -11.49 -2.59
N GLY A 196 12.52 -10.43 -2.51
CA GLY A 196 12.16 -9.19 -1.84
C GLY A 196 12.13 -9.34 -0.31
N ILE A 197 11.74 -8.30 0.39
CA ILE A 197 11.41 -8.39 1.82
C ILE A 197 10.18 -9.27 1.95
N ASP A 198 10.37 -10.51 2.39
CA ASP A 198 9.33 -11.54 2.31
C ASP A 198 8.29 -11.38 3.42
N ALA A 199 7.08 -11.06 3.03
CA ALA A 199 5.90 -10.96 3.88
C ALA A 199 4.76 -11.88 3.39
N SER A 200 5.09 -12.89 2.56
CA SER A 200 4.13 -13.78 1.91
C SER A 200 3.52 -14.82 2.85
N GLU A 201 4.23 -15.16 3.92
CA GLU A 201 3.76 -16.08 4.95
C GLU A 201 3.59 -15.35 6.28
N ASN A 202 2.70 -15.86 7.12
CA ASN A 202 2.42 -15.33 8.46
C ASN A 202 1.86 -13.88 8.53
N TRP A 203 1.52 -13.26 7.40
CA TRP A 203 0.72 -12.04 7.41
C TRP A 203 -0.73 -12.41 7.74
N VAL A 204 -1.14 -12.15 8.98
CA VAL A 204 -2.49 -12.52 9.47
C VAL A 204 -3.53 -11.66 8.78
N HIS A 205 -4.45 -12.32 8.06
CA HIS A 205 -5.60 -11.64 7.45
C HIS A 205 -6.49 -11.03 8.53
N ASN A 206 -6.76 -9.73 8.45
CA ASN A 206 -7.56 -9.00 9.43
C ASN A 206 -7.01 -9.07 10.87
N GLY A 207 -5.73 -8.79 11.06
CA GLY A 207 -5.11 -8.90 12.37
C GLY A 207 -3.76 -8.23 12.49
N THR A 208 -3.03 -8.59 13.52
CA THR A 208 -1.64 -8.17 13.75
C THR A 208 -0.70 -9.35 13.57
N SER A 209 0.50 -9.08 13.05
CA SER A 209 1.51 -10.11 12.79
C SER A 209 2.89 -9.63 13.20
N VAL A 210 3.73 -10.59 13.59
CA VAL A 210 5.18 -10.44 13.63
C VAL A 210 5.76 -11.51 12.72
N ILE A 211 6.50 -11.11 11.70
CA ILE A 211 7.17 -12.02 10.78
C ILE A 211 8.67 -11.95 11.09
N GLU A 212 9.23 -13.06 11.55
CA GLU A 212 10.62 -13.16 11.91
C GLU A 212 11.49 -13.47 10.69
N HIS A 213 12.56 -12.70 10.52
CA HIS A 213 13.68 -12.97 9.64
C HIS A 213 14.97 -13.10 10.43
N GLY A 214 16.10 -13.38 9.77
CA GLY A 214 17.38 -13.56 10.45
C GLY A 214 17.76 -12.40 11.37
N ASP A 215 17.99 -11.23 10.76
CA ASP A 215 18.45 -10.00 11.45
C ASP A 215 17.39 -8.91 11.57
N PHE A 216 16.16 -9.12 11.05
CA PHE A 216 15.07 -8.17 11.13
C PHE A 216 13.72 -8.83 11.41
N ARG A 217 12.72 -8.00 11.68
CA ARG A 217 11.31 -8.37 11.87
C ARG A 217 10.40 -7.41 11.13
N LEU A 218 9.26 -7.95 10.67
CA LEU A 218 8.14 -7.12 10.23
C LEU A 218 7.09 -7.11 11.33
N HIS A 219 6.73 -5.94 11.80
CA HIS A 219 5.61 -5.74 12.73
C HIS A 219 4.46 -5.13 11.94
N ILE A 220 3.39 -5.86 11.79
CA ILE A 220 2.28 -5.50 10.91
C ILE A 220 1.00 -5.36 11.73
N GLN A 221 0.31 -4.23 11.61
CA GLN A 221 -1.06 -4.03 12.03
C GLN A 221 -1.92 -3.88 10.78
N ASP A 222 -2.77 -4.86 10.49
CA ASP A 222 -3.67 -4.92 9.32
C ASP A 222 -5.05 -5.45 9.73
N LYS A 223 -5.57 -5.01 10.91
CA LYS A 223 -6.94 -5.33 11.33
C LYS A 223 -7.89 -4.30 10.73
N PHE A 224 -8.63 -4.71 9.72
CA PHE A 224 -9.48 -3.82 8.94
C PHE A 224 -10.99 -4.02 9.17
N LYS A 225 -11.45 -5.19 9.67
CA LYS A 225 -12.84 -5.38 10.08
C LYS A 225 -13.00 -4.86 11.50
N LEU A 226 -13.71 -3.76 11.66
CA LEU A 226 -13.81 -3.02 12.91
C LEU A 226 -15.23 -3.10 13.47
N GLU A 227 -15.34 -3.06 14.79
CA GLU A 227 -16.62 -2.98 15.49
C GLU A 227 -17.15 -1.53 15.54
N ASN A 228 -16.23 -0.59 15.67
CA ASN A 228 -16.53 0.85 15.69
C ASN A 228 -15.30 1.65 15.21
N VAL A 229 -15.45 2.97 15.03
CA VAL A 229 -14.37 3.84 14.52
C VAL A 229 -13.27 4.08 15.56
N GLU A 230 -13.62 4.03 16.84
CA GLU A 230 -12.70 4.20 17.96
C GLU A 230 -11.71 3.04 18.03
N GLU A 231 -12.13 1.82 17.70
CA GLU A 231 -11.27 0.65 17.61
C GLU A 231 -10.14 0.85 16.61
N ALA A 232 -10.41 1.46 15.45
CA ALA A 232 -9.38 1.73 14.46
C ALA A 232 -8.25 2.59 15.04
N TRP A 233 -8.59 3.66 15.74
CA TRP A 233 -7.60 4.53 16.35
C TRP A 233 -6.85 3.83 17.49
N LYS A 234 -7.53 3.03 18.28
CA LYS A 234 -6.93 2.21 19.36
C LYS A 234 -5.87 1.27 18.79
N LEU A 235 -6.18 0.52 17.73
CA LEU A 235 -5.26 -0.43 17.10
C LEU A 235 -3.99 0.28 16.56
N VAL A 236 -4.17 1.43 15.91
CA VAL A 236 -3.05 2.25 15.42
C VAL A 236 -2.14 2.67 16.57
N THR A 237 -2.70 3.16 17.66
CA THR A 237 -1.90 3.63 18.81
C THR A 237 -1.25 2.50 19.60
N GLU A 238 -1.92 1.38 19.77
CA GLU A 238 -1.34 0.18 20.41
C GLU A 238 -0.16 -0.38 19.63
N HIS A 239 -0.25 -0.35 18.30
CA HIS A 239 0.85 -0.77 17.44
C HIS A 239 2.08 0.13 17.62
N PHE A 240 1.93 1.45 17.64
CA PHE A 240 3.03 2.38 17.93
C PHE A 240 3.68 2.11 19.28
N HIS A 241 2.87 1.93 20.33
CA HIS A 241 3.40 1.66 21.67
C HIS A 241 4.17 0.33 21.73
N ARG A 242 3.73 -0.68 20.97
CA ARG A 242 4.42 -1.98 20.90
C ARG A 242 5.81 -1.82 20.29
N ILE A 243 5.89 -1.18 19.12
CA ILE A 243 7.17 -0.97 18.41
C ILE A 243 8.19 -0.23 19.27
N LEU A 244 7.76 0.81 20.00
CA LEU A 244 8.64 1.56 20.89
C LEU A 244 9.20 0.73 22.06
N LYS A 245 8.51 -0.35 22.47
CA LYS A 245 8.94 -1.22 23.57
C LYS A 245 9.79 -2.41 23.14
N GLU A 246 9.64 -2.86 21.90
CA GLU A 246 10.30 -4.06 21.40
C GLU A 246 11.66 -3.76 20.76
N SER A 247 12.63 -3.35 21.57
CA SER A 247 14.02 -3.19 21.15
C SER A 247 14.86 -4.39 21.60
N ASN A 248 15.00 -5.42 20.75
CA ASN A 248 15.73 -6.67 21.07
C ASN A 248 17.00 -6.84 20.22
N GLY A 249 17.63 -5.76 19.76
CA GLY A 249 18.84 -5.83 18.94
C GLY A 249 18.60 -6.23 17.46
N LYS A 250 17.38 -6.57 17.07
CA LYS A 250 16.99 -6.75 15.66
C LYS A 250 16.43 -5.47 15.07
N LYS A 251 16.58 -5.30 13.75
CA LYS A 251 15.92 -4.22 13.01
C LYS A 251 14.43 -4.51 12.90
N ASN A 252 13.58 -3.57 13.28
CA ASN A 252 12.12 -3.72 13.24
C ASN A 252 11.54 -2.82 12.14
N LEU A 253 10.96 -3.39 11.08
CA LEU A 253 10.18 -2.64 10.11
C LEU A 253 8.70 -2.68 10.52
N SER A 254 8.17 -1.53 10.91
CA SER A 254 6.78 -1.36 11.30
C SER A 254 5.92 -0.99 10.09
N ILE A 255 4.79 -1.67 9.91
CA ILE A 255 3.76 -1.36 8.91
C ILE A 255 2.42 -1.25 9.64
N ASN A 256 1.88 -0.05 9.69
CA ASN A 256 0.67 0.27 10.46
C ASN A 256 -0.43 0.80 9.55
N PHE A 257 -1.48 0.01 9.34
CA PHE A 257 -2.60 0.40 8.51
C PHE A 257 -3.59 1.26 9.30
N HIS A 258 -3.79 2.47 8.79
CA HIS A 258 -4.79 3.45 9.24
C HIS A 258 -6.07 3.33 8.39
N SER A 259 -6.39 2.13 7.97
CA SER A 259 -7.50 1.79 7.08
C SER A 259 -8.46 0.81 7.76
N GLY A 260 -9.70 0.72 7.28
CA GLY A 260 -10.63 -0.25 7.79
C GLY A 260 -12.06 -0.05 7.31
N VAL A 261 -12.93 -0.99 7.68
CA VAL A 261 -14.35 -1.00 7.33
C VAL A 261 -15.21 -1.31 8.53
N LEU A 262 -16.39 -0.67 8.60
CA LEU A 262 -17.44 -0.92 9.60
C LEU A 262 -18.61 -1.59 8.90
N GLY A 263 -18.68 -2.92 8.96
CA GLY A 263 -19.68 -3.64 8.19
C GLY A 263 -19.54 -3.33 6.69
N TYR A 264 -20.65 -3.02 6.00
CA TYR A 264 -20.64 -2.65 4.59
C TYR A 264 -21.51 -1.41 4.36
N PRO A 265 -21.12 -0.47 3.50
CA PRO A 265 -19.76 -0.01 3.11
C PRO A 265 -19.44 1.30 3.86
N HIS A 266 -18.29 1.43 4.51
CA HIS A 266 -17.96 2.67 5.25
C HIS A 266 -16.44 2.98 5.30
N VAL A 267 -15.68 2.68 4.24
CA VAL A 267 -14.24 2.98 4.16
C VAL A 267 -13.97 4.46 4.42
N LEU A 268 -14.69 5.36 3.73
CA LEU A 268 -14.49 6.80 3.89
C LEU A 268 -14.81 7.30 5.30
N ARG A 269 -15.80 6.71 5.98
CA ARG A 269 -16.16 7.10 7.35
C ARG A 269 -15.04 6.75 8.34
N VAL A 270 -14.49 5.54 8.22
CA VAL A 270 -13.35 5.10 9.05
C VAL A 270 -12.14 5.97 8.76
N ALA A 271 -11.80 6.16 7.47
CA ALA A 271 -10.67 7.00 7.08
C ALA A 271 -10.76 8.42 7.63
N LYS A 272 -11.92 9.08 7.54
CA LYS A 272 -12.11 10.43 8.10
C LYS A 272 -11.82 10.48 9.61
N HIS A 273 -12.28 9.49 10.36
CA HIS A 273 -12.06 9.44 11.81
C HIS A 273 -10.59 9.19 12.16
N VAL A 274 -9.99 8.17 11.54
CA VAL A 274 -8.60 7.77 11.82
C VAL A 274 -7.62 8.84 11.37
N ASN A 275 -7.81 9.40 10.18
CA ASN A 275 -6.96 10.47 9.65
C ASN A 275 -7.04 11.74 10.51
N ALA A 276 -8.24 12.12 10.98
CA ALA A 276 -8.40 13.24 11.90
C ALA A 276 -7.73 12.97 13.26
N GLY A 277 -7.88 11.75 13.80
CA GLY A 277 -7.20 11.30 15.01
C GLY A 277 -5.68 11.34 14.86
N PHE A 278 -5.15 10.85 13.73
CA PHE A 278 -3.73 10.93 13.41
C PHE A 278 -3.24 12.38 13.39
N MET A 279 -3.86 13.25 12.60
CA MET A 279 -3.46 14.67 12.48
C MET A 279 -3.51 15.42 13.81
N LYS A 280 -4.50 15.11 14.67
CA LYS A 280 -4.61 15.72 15.99
C LYS A 280 -3.47 15.29 16.94
N ASN A 281 -3.03 14.02 16.85
CA ASN A 281 -2.11 13.45 17.81
C ASN A 281 -0.64 13.44 17.37
N ILE A 282 -0.37 13.54 16.05
CA ILE A 282 1.01 13.54 15.53
C ILE A 282 1.62 14.93 15.45
N LYS A 283 0.80 15.96 15.42
CA LYS A 283 1.26 17.35 15.31
C LYS A 283 2.29 17.65 16.40
N ASP A 284 3.43 18.18 15.98
CA ASP A 284 4.54 18.58 16.86
C ASP A 284 5.25 17.42 17.59
N LYS A 285 5.00 16.15 17.20
CA LYS A 285 5.68 14.99 17.76
C LYS A 285 6.81 14.53 16.84
N LYS A 286 8.02 14.45 17.40
CA LYS A 286 9.15 13.77 16.77
C LYS A 286 9.11 12.30 17.21
N ALA A 287 8.33 11.48 16.51
CA ALA A 287 8.20 10.06 16.80
C ALA A 287 8.41 9.25 15.53
N HIS A 288 9.27 8.26 15.58
CA HIS A 288 9.43 7.32 14.49
C HIS A 288 8.15 6.50 14.31
N LEU A 289 7.56 6.57 13.10
CA LEU A 289 6.26 5.96 12.80
C LEU A 289 6.38 4.63 12.04
N GLY A 290 7.56 4.35 11.45
CA GLY A 290 7.67 3.31 10.44
C GLY A 290 6.85 3.64 9.20
N ILE A 291 6.27 2.65 8.58
CA ILE A 291 5.38 2.82 7.42
C ILE A 291 3.95 3.03 7.92
N ALA A 292 3.42 4.24 7.75
CA ALA A 292 2.04 4.59 8.11
C ALA A 292 1.17 4.60 6.86
N VAL A 293 0.23 3.65 6.75
CA VAL A 293 -0.53 3.34 5.53
C VAL A 293 -1.97 3.79 5.67
N PHE A 294 -2.42 4.70 4.79
CA PHE A 294 -3.71 5.37 4.93
C PHE A 294 -4.68 5.09 3.78
N ASP A 295 -5.96 5.03 4.11
CA ASP A 295 -7.04 5.30 3.17
C ASP A 295 -7.19 6.81 2.97
N PHE A 296 -7.50 7.23 1.73
CA PHE A 296 -7.70 8.64 1.38
C PHE A 296 -6.59 9.55 1.89
N ILE A 297 -5.34 9.13 1.65
CA ILE A 297 -4.15 9.89 2.05
C ILE A 297 -4.17 11.29 1.41
N THR A 298 -3.75 12.29 2.18
CA THR A 298 -3.70 13.69 1.73
C THR A 298 -2.29 14.27 1.85
N PRO A 299 -2.01 15.39 1.16
CA PRO A 299 -0.73 16.08 1.29
C PRO A 299 -0.39 16.47 2.73
N GLU A 300 -1.39 16.85 3.52
CA GLU A 300 -1.20 17.23 4.92
C GLU A 300 -0.75 16.02 5.77
N ILE A 301 -1.34 14.85 5.53
CA ILE A 301 -0.94 13.61 6.19
C ILE A 301 0.48 13.22 5.77
N CYS A 302 0.81 13.31 4.47
CA CYS A 302 2.16 13.05 3.98
C CYS A 302 3.18 13.96 4.69
N ASN A 303 2.90 15.26 4.75
CA ASN A 303 3.76 16.22 5.43
C ASN A 303 3.95 15.87 6.90
N ALA A 304 2.86 15.56 7.62
CA ALA A 304 2.92 15.22 9.03
C ALA A 304 3.78 13.96 9.30
N VAL A 305 3.73 12.96 8.42
CA VAL A 305 4.60 11.77 8.52
C VAL A 305 6.05 12.12 8.18
N ILE A 306 6.29 12.84 7.08
CA ILE A 306 7.64 13.23 6.63
C ILE A 306 8.35 14.05 7.70
N ASP A 307 7.66 14.99 8.32
CA ASP A 307 8.23 15.92 9.31
C ASP A 307 8.67 15.20 10.61
N THR A 308 8.22 13.97 10.85
CA THR A 308 8.71 13.16 11.99
C THR A 308 10.12 12.61 11.77
N ASN A 309 10.69 12.73 10.57
CA ASN A 309 12.09 12.33 10.28
C ASN A 309 13.14 13.40 10.60
N ALA A 310 12.72 14.61 10.99
CA ALA A 310 13.58 15.76 11.24
C ALA A 310 14.29 15.73 12.62
#